data_9cc392e9d4533ebcdc2d0f0ba3a18cd8
#
_entry.id   9cc392e9d4533ebcdc2d0f0ba3a18cd8
#
_cell.length_a   1.000
_cell.length_b   1.000
_cell.length_c   1.000
_cell.angle_alpha   90.00
_cell.angle_beta   90.00
_cell.angle_gamma   90.00
#
_symmetry.space_group_name_H-M   'P 1'
#
loop_
_entity.id
_entity.type
_entity.pdbx_description
1 polymer ?
#
loop_
_entity_poly.entity_id
_entity_poly.type
_entity_poly.pdbx_seq_one_letter_code
_entity_poly.pdbx_strand_id
1 'polypeptide(L)'
;MHWDDLRYYLAAVRAGSYTAAGRRLGVNRTTVGRRIEALEETLGVPLFRYTPTGPEPTPQGAYLLEAAGRIEAEVDAMRERLCPEAQNGGLVRIAGSAGIVSEFVPDLLAFGEEMPGIAIEVLGELDPVDAVTHRRADLGLAILRKPPRRVAGVEIATLSQARYALRGGKRLQALGWGHEVDALLPGQWIAANPSGVEAEARGLMTFNSWPQMKQAVLSGFGSAKLWCFAADAEPSLERLEEPDPKDDYPLWLVHRAKAPPSPALRGLIAFLQERLGARLAAQSPQRESSS
;
A
#
# COMPACT_ATOMS: atom_id res chain seq x y z
N MET A 1 -17.35 6.87 -28.66
CA MET A 1 -16.50 6.87 -27.44
C MET A 1 -15.07 7.15 -27.86
N HIS A 2 -14.48 8.22 -27.36
CA HIS A 2 -13.09 8.56 -27.59
C HIS A 2 -12.25 8.09 -26.39
N TRP A 3 -11.00 7.65 -26.66
CA TRP A 3 -10.07 7.28 -25.61
C TRP A 3 -9.85 8.41 -24.60
N ASP A 4 -9.78 9.65 -25.04
CA ASP A 4 -9.63 10.80 -24.17
C ASP A 4 -10.77 10.90 -23.15
N ASP A 5 -12.01 10.56 -23.47
CA ASP A 5 -13.14 10.64 -22.57
C ASP A 5 -12.94 9.70 -21.36
N LEU A 6 -12.34 8.51 -21.58
CA LEU A 6 -11.97 7.59 -20.49
C LEU A 6 -10.89 8.19 -19.56
N ARG A 7 -9.94 8.94 -20.10
CA ARG A 7 -8.92 9.63 -19.27
C ARG A 7 -9.55 10.67 -18.36
N TYR A 8 -10.53 11.42 -18.87
CA TYR A 8 -11.28 12.39 -18.06
C TYR A 8 -12.08 11.70 -16.95
N TYR A 9 -12.72 10.58 -17.29
CA TYR A 9 -13.44 9.76 -16.32
C TYR A 9 -12.53 9.23 -15.21
N LEU A 10 -11.41 8.58 -15.55
CA LEU A 10 -10.41 8.08 -14.61
C LEU A 10 -9.87 9.19 -13.71
N ALA A 11 -9.54 10.36 -14.28
CA ALA A 11 -9.05 11.50 -13.52
C ALA A 11 -10.11 12.02 -12.54
N ALA A 12 -11.38 12.07 -12.93
CA ALA A 12 -12.46 12.54 -12.08
C ALA A 12 -12.72 11.62 -10.88
N VAL A 13 -12.75 10.30 -11.11
CA VAL A 13 -12.91 9.30 -10.03
C VAL A 13 -11.75 9.37 -9.06
N ARG A 14 -10.51 9.36 -9.55
CA ARG A 14 -9.30 9.38 -8.73
C ARG A 14 -9.12 10.68 -7.94
N ALA A 15 -9.61 11.80 -8.48
CA ALA A 15 -9.49 13.10 -7.83
C ALA A 15 -10.68 13.44 -6.90
N GLY A 16 -11.75 12.65 -6.94
CA GLY A 16 -12.97 12.88 -6.16
C GLY A 16 -13.74 14.16 -6.53
N SER A 17 -13.26 14.93 -7.50
CA SER A 17 -13.95 16.13 -8.00
C SER A 17 -13.50 16.55 -9.40
N TYR A 18 -14.42 17.14 -10.16
CA TYR A 18 -14.11 17.66 -11.50
C TYR A 18 -13.11 18.81 -11.48
N THR A 19 -13.08 19.60 -10.41
CA THR A 19 -12.11 20.70 -10.25
C THR A 19 -10.69 20.15 -10.06
N ALA A 20 -10.52 19.14 -9.20
CA ALA A 20 -9.22 18.52 -8.98
C ALA A 20 -8.75 17.72 -10.20
N ALA A 21 -9.67 17.03 -10.88
CA ALA A 21 -9.38 16.37 -12.15
C ALA A 21 -8.92 17.37 -13.24
N GLY A 22 -9.59 18.50 -13.34
CA GLY A 22 -9.22 19.56 -14.28
C GLY A 22 -7.81 20.09 -14.04
N ARG A 23 -7.44 20.35 -12.78
CA ARG A 23 -6.06 20.76 -12.42
C ARG A 23 -5.03 19.70 -12.85
N ARG A 24 -5.32 18.42 -12.61
CA ARG A 24 -4.42 17.32 -12.97
C ARG A 24 -4.25 17.16 -14.49
N LEU A 25 -5.31 17.44 -15.26
CA LEU A 25 -5.30 17.32 -16.72
C LEU A 25 -4.93 18.62 -17.46
N GLY A 26 -4.68 19.72 -16.73
CA GLY A 26 -4.38 21.02 -17.33
C GLY A 26 -5.58 21.65 -18.04
N VAL A 27 -6.82 21.35 -17.62
CA VAL A 27 -8.05 21.87 -18.19
C VAL A 27 -8.98 22.44 -17.11
N ASN A 28 -10.03 23.17 -17.51
CA ASN A 28 -11.01 23.67 -16.56
C ASN A 28 -12.06 22.60 -16.19
N ARG A 29 -12.77 22.83 -15.07
CA ARG A 29 -13.82 21.95 -14.55
C ARG A 29 -14.92 21.68 -15.60
N THR A 30 -15.31 22.69 -16.37
CA THR A 30 -16.39 22.58 -17.36
C THR A 30 -16.01 21.64 -18.52
N THR A 31 -14.74 21.61 -18.90
CA THR A 31 -14.22 20.69 -19.90
C THR A 31 -14.32 19.26 -19.38
N VAL A 32 -13.95 19.00 -18.12
CA VAL A 32 -14.08 17.67 -17.51
C VAL A 32 -15.54 17.23 -17.50
N GLY A 33 -16.46 18.08 -17.01
CA GLY A 33 -17.89 17.77 -16.96
C GLY A 33 -18.45 17.40 -18.35
N ARG A 34 -18.21 18.26 -19.35
CA ARG A 34 -18.68 18.03 -20.72
C ARG A 34 -18.15 16.73 -21.34
N ARG A 35 -16.90 16.35 -21.05
CA ARG A 35 -16.32 15.09 -21.54
C ARG A 35 -16.95 13.86 -20.88
N ILE A 36 -17.30 13.97 -19.61
CA ILE A 36 -17.98 12.90 -18.88
C ILE A 36 -19.44 12.78 -19.36
N GLU A 37 -20.15 13.88 -19.51
CA GLU A 37 -21.50 13.89 -20.09
C GLU A 37 -21.54 13.24 -21.48
N ALA A 38 -20.61 13.60 -22.38
CA ALA A 38 -20.49 12.99 -23.69
C ALA A 38 -20.19 11.48 -23.63
N LEU A 39 -19.45 11.03 -22.62
CA LEU A 39 -19.18 9.62 -22.40
C LEU A 39 -20.44 8.89 -21.90
N GLU A 40 -21.19 9.47 -20.97
CA GLU A 40 -22.46 8.95 -20.46
C GLU A 40 -23.50 8.85 -21.58
N GLU A 41 -23.62 9.88 -22.43
CA GLU A 41 -24.49 9.87 -23.61
C GLU A 41 -24.10 8.76 -24.60
N THR A 42 -22.80 8.57 -24.86
CA THR A 42 -22.31 7.53 -25.76
C THR A 42 -22.59 6.12 -25.23
N LEU A 43 -22.50 5.93 -23.92
CA LEU A 43 -22.72 4.64 -23.26
C LEU A 43 -24.20 4.40 -22.90
N GLY A 44 -25.03 5.44 -22.91
CA GLY A 44 -26.45 5.39 -22.55
C GLY A 44 -26.72 5.10 -21.06
N VAL A 45 -25.71 5.29 -20.21
CA VAL A 45 -25.82 5.03 -18.75
C VAL A 45 -25.11 6.11 -17.95
N PRO A 46 -25.65 6.51 -16.79
CA PRO A 46 -24.96 7.42 -15.88
C PRO A 46 -23.75 6.72 -15.26
N LEU A 47 -22.62 7.42 -15.21
CA LEU A 47 -21.37 6.92 -14.61
C LEU A 47 -21.13 7.51 -13.22
N PHE A 48 -21.73 8.69 -12.94
CA PHE A 48 -21.66 9.33 -11.65
C PHE A 48 -23.06 9.59 -11.06
N ARG A 49 -23.14 9.48 -9.74
CA ARG A 49 -24.21 10.08 -8.94
C ARG A 49 -23.64 11.25 -8.16
N TYR A 50 -24.41 12.32 -8.03
CA TYR A 50 -23.99 13.50 -7.26
C TYR A 50 -24.44 13.38 -5.82
N THR A 51 -23.48 13.47 -4.90
CA THR A 51 -23.72 13.51 -3.46
C THR A 51 -23.28 14.85 -2.87
N PRO A 52 -23.67 15.19 -1.63
CA PRO A 52 -23.18 16.39 -0.96
C PRO A 52 -21.64 16.45 -0.84
N THR A 53 -20.96 15.31 -0.86
CA THR A 53 -19.51 15.17 -0.78
C THR A 53 -18.82 15.21 -2.16
N GLY A 54 -19.57 15.14 -3.26
CA GLY A 54 -19.07 15.19 -4.62
C GLY A 54 -19.61 14.08 -5.53
N PRO A 55 -19.04 13.96 -6.75
CA PRO A 55 -19.44 12.89 -7.68
C PRO A 55 -18.88 11.53 -7.20
N GLU A 56 -19.77 10.57 -7.04
CA GLU A 56 -19.45 9.18 -6.73
C GLU A 56 -19.78 8.27 -7.93
N PRO A 57 -18.93 7.27 -8.25
CA PRO A 57 -19.24 6.33 -9.32
C PRO A 57 -20.55 5.56 -9.06
N THR A 58 -21.35 5.36 -10.12
CA THR A 58 -22.45 4.40 -10.10
C THR A 58 -21.89 2.97 -10.22
N PRO A 59 -22.68 1.90 -10.06
CA PRO A 59 -22.24 0.53 -10.35
C PRO A 59 -21.66 0.37 -11.76
N GLN A 60 -22.27 1.03 -12.77
CA GLN A 60 -21.77 1.07 -14.15
C GLN A 60 -20.46 1.86 -14.24
N GLY A 61 -20.35 2.98 -13.50
CA GLY A 61 -19.12 3.73 -13.36
C GLY A 61 -18.01 2.89 -12.74
N ALA A 62 -18.26 2.18 -11.64
CA ALA A 62 -17.29 1.30 -11.01
C ALA A 62 -16.77 0.21 -11.97
N TYR A 63 -17.65 -0.40 -12.76
CA TYR A 63 -17.27 -1.34 -13.82
C TYR A 63 -16.39 -0.68 -14.89
N LEU A 64 -16.77 0.53 -15.33
CA LEU A 64 -15.97 1.29 -16.30
C LEU A 64 -14.61 1.68 -15.74
N LEU A 65 -14.52 2.04 -14.47
CA LEU A 65 -13.26 2.36 -13.80
C LEU A 65 -12.26 1.21 -13.90
N GLU A 66 -12.73 0.00 -13.62
CA GLU A 66 -11.91 -1.21 -13.73
C GLU A 66 -11.49 -1.48 -15.18
N ALA A 67 -12.44 -1.39 -16.12
CA ALA A 67 -12.17 -1.62 -17.54
C ALA A 67 -11.22 -0.57 -18.13
N ALA A 68 -11.45 0.72 -17.85
CA ALA A 68 -10.62 1.82 -18.32
C ALA A 68 -9.21 1.77 -17.70
N GLY A 69 -9.08 1.37 -16.44
CA GLY A 69 -7.80 1.13 -15.80
C GLY A 69 -6.98 0.04 -16.52
N ARG A 70 -7.62 -1.05 -16.96
CA ARG A 70 -6.94 -2.09 -17.77
C ARG A 70 -6.44 -1.56 -19.11
N ILE A 71 -7.24 -0.73 -19.79
CA ILE A 71 -6.86 -0.15 -21.09
C ILE A 71 -5.70 0.85 -20.93
N GLU A 72 -5.77 1.76 -19.95
CA GLU A 72 -4.67 2.68 -19.61
C GLU A 72 -3.39 1.91 -19.40
N ALA A 73 -3.50 0.85 -18.64
CA ALA A 73 -2.46 -0.08 -18.35
C ALA A 73 -1.80 -0.71 -19.59
N GLU A 74 -2.58 -1.08 -20.59
CA GLU A 74 -2.07 -1.68 -21.83
C GLU A 74 -1.40 -0.64 -22.73
N VAL A 75 -1.94 0.59 -22.74
CA VAL A 75 -1.31 1.71 -23.46
C VAL A 75 0.05 2.05 -22.88
N ASP A 76 0.18 2.06 -21.54
CA ASP A 76 1.45 2.30 -20.89
C ASP A 76 2.46 1.18 -21.15
N ALA A 77 2.02 -0.10 -21.16
CA ALA A 77 2.86 -1.23 -21.56
C ALA A 77 3.35 -1.14 -23.02
N MET A 78 2.49 -0.67 -23.89
CA MET A 78 2.87 -0.44 -25.28
C MET A 78 3.93 0.65 -25.39
N ARG A 79 3.77 1.77 -24.66
CA ARG A 79 4.77 2.85 -24.61
C ARG A 79 6.11 2.37 -24.07
N GLU A 80 6.10 1.58 -23.00
CA GLU A 80 7.31 0.96 -22.43
C GLU A 80 8.06 0.09 -23.45
N ARG A 81 7.32 -0.65 -24.30
CA ARG A 81 7.93 -1.50 -25.34
C ARG A 81 8.46 -0.71 -26.52
N LEU A 82 7.79 0.39 -26.88
CA LEU A 82 8.16 1.21 -28.03
C LEU A 82 9.29 2.20 -27.75
N CYS A 83 9.49 2.60 -26.50
CA CYS A 83 10.49 3.57 -26.09
C CYS A 83 11.40 3.02 -25.00
N PRO A 84 12.21 1.96 -25.28
CA PRO A 84 13.10 1.35 -24.27
C PRO A 84 14.21 2.28 -23.79
N GLU A 85 14.59 3.29 -24.56
CA GLU A 85 15.65 4.24 -24.20
C GLU A 85 15.23 5.27 -23.15
N ALA A 86 13.94 5.46 -22.92
CA ALA A 86 13.42 6.24 -21.80
C ALA A 86 13.59 5.54 -20.43
N GLN A 87 14.10 4.30 -20.42
CA GLN A 87 14.16 3.45 -19.23
C GLN A 87 15.48 3.52 -18.45
N ASN A 88 16.51 4.22 -18.95
CA ASN A 88 17.77 4.42 -18.20
C ASN A 88 17.63 5.50 -17.11
N GLY A 89 16.51 6.16 -17.02
CA GLY A 89 16.14 7.14 -15.99
C GLY A 89 14.64 7.03 -15.73
N GLY A 90 14.13 5.87 -15.29
CA GLY A 90 12.71 5.63 -15.16
C GLY A 90 12.16 5.94 -13.77
N LEU A 91 10.88 6.35 -13.69
CA LEU A 91 10.13 6.40 -12.44
C LEU A 91 9.67 4.99 -12.07
N VAL A 92 10.02 4.53 -10.87
CA VAL A 92 9.49 3.29 -10.25
C VAL A 92 8.54 3.67 -9.12
N ARG A 93 7.29 3.23 -9.22
CA ARG A 93 6.27 3.43 -8.19
C ARG A 93 6.23 2.23 -7.26
N ILE A 94 6.40 2.48 -5.97
CA ILE A 94 6.37 1.45 -4.92
C ILE A 94 5.14 1.69 -4.07
N ALA A 95 4.25 0.70 -4.00
CA ALA A 95 3.12 0.71 -3.10
C ALA A 95 3.41 -0.13 -1.85
N GLY A 96 2.98 0.36 -0.70
CA GLY A 96 3.00 -0.40 0.54
C GLY A 96 1.97 0.13 1.50
N SER A 97 1.55 -0.67 2.49
CA SER A 97 0.72 -0.13 3.55
C SER A 97 1.45 1.03 4.21
N ALA A 98 0.75 2.14 4.42
CA ALA A 98 1.35 3.43 4.80
C ALA A 98 2.33 3.32 5.98
N GLY A 99 2.08 2.40 6.91
CA GLY A 99 2.94 2.20 8.05
C GLY A 99 4.18 1.36 7.77
N ILE A 100 4.03 0.34 6.96
CA ILE A 100 5.15 -0.58 6.67
C ILE A 100 6.15 0.07 5.73
N VAL A 101 5.68 0.75 4.68
CA VAL A 101 6.59 1.37 3.71
C VAL A 101 7.41 2.50 4.32
N SER A 102 6.89 3.21 5.33
CA SER A 102 7.64 4.28 6.01
C SER A 102 8.86 3.75 6.78
N GLU A 103 8.81 2.53 7.29
CA GLU A 103 9.95 1.90 7.98
C GLU A 103 11.10 1.54 7.00
N PHE A 104 10.81 1.48 5.71
CA PHE A 104 11.78 1.13 4.66
C PHE A 104 12.23 2.33 3.81
N VAL A 105 11.78 3.53 4.10
CA VAL A 105 12.21 4.76 3.41
C VAL A 105 13.74 4.92 3.40
N PRO A 106 14.49 4.67 4.51
CA PRO A 106 15.94 4.76 4.47
C PRO A 106 16.60 3.82 3.46
N ASP A 107 16.03 2.62 3.27
CA ASP A 107 16.53 1.65 2.30
C ASP A 107 16.24 2.09 0.85
N LEU A 108 15.07 2.71 0.62
CA LEU A 108 14.71 3.27 -0.68
C LEU A 108 15.60 4.48 -1.05
N LEU A 109 15.94 5.32 -0.09
CA LEU A 109 16.87 6.43 -0.29
C LEU A 109 18.26 5.93 -0.66
N ALA A 110 18.77 4.90 0.03
CA ALA A 110 20.04 4.29 -0.29
C ALA A 110 20.09 3.73 -1.73
N PHE A 111 19.00 3.11 -2.20
CA PHE A 111 18.91 2.70 -3.61
C PHE A 111 19.01 3.91 -4.56
N GLY A 112 18.34 5.02 -4.25
CA GLY A 112 18.40 6.24 -5.04
C GLY A 112 19.82 6.83 -5.14
N GLU A 113 20.62 6.69 -4.08
CA GLU A 113 22.04 7.09 -4.07
C GLU A 113 22.91 6.17 -4.95
N GLU A 114 22.65 4.86 -4.93
CA GLU A 114 23.39 3.88 -5.74
C GLU A 114 22.99 3.92 -7.23
N MET A 115 21.74 4.31 -7.52
CA MET A 115 21.16 4.34 -8.87
C MET A 115 20.60 5.73 -9.23
N PRO A 116 21.46 6.75 -9.38
CA PRO A 116 21.03 8.16 -9.48
C PRO A 116 20.20 8.51 -10.74
N GLY A 117 20.00 7.57 -11.65
CA GLY A 117 19.13 7.76 -12.82
C GLY A 117 17.69 7.28 -12.62
N ILE A 118 17.35 6.71 -11.47
CA ILE A 118 16.04 6.13 -11.20
C ILE A 118 15.29 6.99 -10.16
N ALA A 119 14.14 7.54 -10.56
CA ALA A 119 13.26 8.21 -9.63
C ALA A 119 12.34 7.19 -8.94
N ILE A 120 12.11 7.34 -7.63
CA ILE A 120 11.21 6.51 -6.86
C ILE A 120 10.03 7.35 -6.38
N GLU A 121 8.81 6.87 -6.63
CA GLU A 121 7.57 7.41 -6.04
C GLU A 121 7.02 6.38 -5.05
N VAL A 122 6.85 6.78 -3.79
CA VAL A 122 6.32 5.92 -2.73
C VAL A 122 4.85 6.21 -2.53
N LEU A 123 4.02 5.17 -2.61
CA LEU A 123 2.57 5.24 -2.49
C LEU A 123 2.12 4.52 -1.21
N GLY A 124 1.45 5.24 -0.32
CA GLY A 124 0.74 4.65 0.82
C GLY A 124 -0.59 4.07 0.35
N GLU A 125 -0.67 2.75 0.25
CA GLU A 125 -1.84 2.03 -0.25
C GLU A 125 -2.28 0.97 0.76
N LEU A 126 -3.59 0.82 0.94
CA LEU A 126 -4.12 -0.24 1.82
C LEU A 126 -3.93 -1.63 1.22
N ASP A 127 -4.08 -1.76 -0.11
CA ASP A 127 -3.83 -2.99 -0.85
C ASP A 127 -2.73 -2.79 -1.90
N PRO A 128 -1.45 -3.06 -1.55
CA PRO A 128 -0.34 -2.98 -2.49
C PRO A 128 -0.45 -3.95 -3.67
N VAL A 129 -1.13 -5.10 -3.49
CA VAL A 129 -1.37 -6.08 -4.57
C VAL A 129 -2.36 -5.52 -5.58
N ASP A 130 -3.40 -4.85 -5.11
CA ASP A 130 -4.36 -4.15 -5.97
C ASP A 130 -3.69 -3.02 -6.74
N ALA A 131 -2.88 -2.20 -6.07
CA ALA A 131 -2.12 -1.13 -6.69
C ALA A 131 -1.22 -1.65 -7.84
N VAL A 132 -0.52 -2.76 -7.63
CA VAL A 132 0.32 -3.41 -8.65
C VAL A 132 -0.52 -4.02 -9.77
N THR A 133 -1.61 -4.70 -9.42
CA THR A 133 -2.49 -5.35 -10.40
C THR A 133 -3.11 -4.33 -11.35
N HIS A 134 -3.55 -3.18 -10.83
CA HIS A 134 -4.15 -2.08 -11.58
C HIS A 134 -3.14 -1.03 -12.06
N ARG A 135 -1.85 -1.33 -12.04
CA ARG A 135 -0.74 -0.50 -12.52
C ARG A 135 -0.65 0.89 -11.90
N ARG A 136 -1.17 1.08 -10.71
CA ARG A 136 -0.91 2.28 -9.91
C ARG A 136 0.49 2.26 -9.33
N ALA A 137 1.05 1.05 -9.13
CA ALA A 137 2.44 0.82 -8.73
C ALA A 137 3.10 -0.25 -9.61
N ASP A 138 4.43 -0.21 -9.65
CA ASP A 138 5.27 -1.19 -10.34
C ASP A 138 5.70 -2.32 -9.40
N LEU A 139 5.93 -1.96 -8.14
CA LEU A 139 6.32 -2.84 -7.04
C LEU A 139 5.36 -2.67 -5.86
N GLY A 140 4.97 -3.77 -5.25
CA GLY A 140 4.23 -3.79 -3.99
C GLY A 140 5.06 -4.39 -2.87
N LEU A 141 5.14 -3.68 -1.73
CA LEU A 141 5.66 -4.20 -0.49
C LEU A 141 4.45 -4.68 0.33
N ALA A 142 4.23 -5.99 0.36
CA ALA A 142 2.99 -6.58 0.86
C ALA A 142 3.24 -7.64 1.92
N ILE A 143 2.46 -7.60 3.00
CA ILE A 143 2.43 -8.64 4.02
C ILE A 143 1.32 -9.60 3.66
N LEU A 144 1.68 -10.80 3.25
CA LEU A 144 0.74 -11.79 2.73
C LEU A 144 1.17 -13.19 3.15
N ARG A 145 0.21 -14.06 3.49
CA ARG A 145 0.54 -15.49 3.67
C ARG A 145 0.98 -16.13 2.36
N LYS A 146 0.39 -15.72 1.25
CA LYS A 146 0.76 -16.17 -0.11
C LYS A 146 0.31 -15.15 -1.15
N PRO A 147 1.16 -14.79 -2.11
CA PRO A 147 0.78 -13.93 -3.22
C PRO A 147 -0.30 -14.57 -4.11
N PRO A 148 -1.32 -13.81 -4.55
CA PRO A 148 -2.30 -14.31 -5.49
C PRO A 148 -1.70 -14.50 -6.89
N ARG A 149 -2.29 -15.38 -7.72
CA ARG A 149 -1.77 -15.73 -9.06
C ARG A 149 -1.60 -14.58 -10.04
N ARG A 150 -2.23 -13.42 -9.76
CA ARG A 150 -2.15 -12.22 -10.62
C ARG A 150 -0.85 -11.44 -10.47
N VAL A 151 -0.08 -11.69 -9.41
CA VAL A 151 1.25 -11.12 -9.18
C VAL A 151 2.30 -12.21 -9.07
N ALA A 152 3.53 -11.89 -9.45
CA ALA A 152 4.72 -12.62 -9.09
C ALA A 152 5.39 -11.94 -7.91
N GLY A 153 6.11 -12.67 -7.09
CA GLY A 153 6.73 -12.08 -5.91
C GLY A 153 7.87 -12.90 -5.36
N VAL A 154 8.70 -12.25 -4.59
CA VAL A 154 9.76 -12.86 -3.80
C VAL A 154 9.52 -12.54 -2.32
N GLU A 155 9.59 -13.56 -1.49
CA GLU A 155 9.57 -13.39 -0.03
C GLU A 155 10.90 -12.82 0.43
N ILE A 156 10.86 -11.78 1.26
CA ILE A 156 12.06 -11.13 1.78
C ILE A 156 12.40 -11.67 3.17
N ALA A 157 11.38 -11.72 4.04
CA ALA A 157 11.53 -12.08 5.44
C ALA A 157 10.18 -12.47 6.03
N THR A 158 10.21 -13.11 7.19
CA THR A 158 9.04 -13.30 8.04
C THR A 158 9.04 -12.24 9.14
N LEU A 159 7.96 -11.47 9.24
CA LEU A 159 7.77 -10.45 10.25
C LEU A 159 6.98 -11.02 11.43
N SER A 160 7.45 -10.77 12.65
CA SER A 160 6.80 -11.15 13.89
C SER A 160 6.17 -9.94 14.57
N GLN A 161 5.13 -10.17 15.37
CA GLN A 161 4.51 -9.17 16.21
C GLN A 161 4.56 -9.58 17.68
N ALA A 162 4.67 -8.57 18.55
CA ALA A 162 4.53 -8.74 19.98
C ALA A 162 3.86 -7.50 20.59
N ARG A 163 3.41 -7.59 21.82
CA ARG A 163 2.84 -6.46 22.55
C ARG A 163 3.95 -5.59 23.12
N TYR A 164 3.81 -4.29 22.89
CA TYR A 164 4.73 -3.26 23.38
C TYR A 164 4.01 -2.19 24.16
N ALA A 165 4.73 -1.57 25.10
CA ALA A 165 4.33 -0.37 25.83
C ALA A 165 5.49 0.61 25.94
N LEU A 166 5.21 1.84 26.33
CA LEU A 166 6.24 2.80 26.72
C LEU A 166 6.97 2.29 27.97
N ARG A 167 8.29 2.26 27.93
CA ARG A 167 9.14 1.82 29.06
C ARG A 167 8.88 2.68 30.30
N GLY A 168 8.52 2.03 31.40
CA GLY A 168 8.15 2.73 32.65
C GLY A 168 6.82 3.49 32.57
N GLY A 169 6.09 3.37 31.49
CA GLY A 169 4.77 3.97 31.32
C GLY A 169 3.66 3.22 32.08
N LYS A 170 2.51 3.87 32.21
CA LYS A 170 1.32 3.22 32.77
C LYS A 170 0.75 2.24 31.71
N ARG A 171 0.67 0.96 32.07
CA ARG A 171 0.17 -0.12 31.17
C ARG A 171 -1.37 -0.18 31.11
N LEU A 172 -2.03 0.97 31.00
CA LEU A 172 -3.43 1.06 31.39
C LEU A 172 -4.43 0.49 30.40
N GLN A 173 -4.08 0.33 29.10
CA GLN A 173 -5.09 -0.01 28.08
C GLN A 173 -4.49 -0.73 26.87
N ALA A 174 -5.25 -1.69 26.32
CA ALA A 174 -4.94 -2.27 25.03
C ALA A 174 -5.49 -1.36 23.93
N LEU A 175 -4.65 -0.96 22.99
CA LEU A 175 -5.04 -0.24 21.77
C LEU A 175 -5.35 -1.25 20.68
N GLY A 176 -6.37 -0.98 19.88
CA GLY A 176 -6.87 -1.89 18.85
C GLY A 176 -6.87 -1.28 17.44
N TRP A 177 -7.10 -2.13 16.45
CA TRP A 177 -7.33 -1.72 15.07
C TRP A 177 -8.80 -1.39 14.83
N GLY A 178 -9.07 -0.43 13.94
CA GLY A 178 -10.43 -0.05 13.56
C GLY A 178 -11.08 -1.06 12.61
N HIS A 179 -12.41 -1.16 12.65
CA HIS A 179 -13.20 -2.10 11.84
C HIS A 179 -13.01 -1.94 10.32
N GLU A 180 -12.66 -0.75 9.84
CA GLU A 180 -12.43 -0.51 8.41
C GLU A 180 -11.24 -1.31 7.86
N VAL A 181 -10.27 -1.63 8.69
CA VAL A 181 -9.11 -2.42 8.29
C VAL A 181 -9.53 -3.87 8.03
N ASP A 182 -10.42 -4.42 8.84
CA ASP A 182 -10.95 -5.78 8.65
C ASP A 182 -11.92 -5.89 7.47
N ALA A 183 -12.70 -4.84 7.22
CA ALA A 183 -13.69 -4.80 6.15
C ALA A 183 -13.08 -4.63 4.76
N LEU A 184 -11.93 -3.92 4.65
CA LEU A 184 -11.29 -3.60 3.38
C LEU A 184 -10.43 -4.73 2.83
N LEU A 185 -9.90 -5.62 3.68
CA LEU A 185 -8.94 -6.65 3.29
C LEU A 185 -9.20 -8.01 3.96
N PRO A 186 -10.41 -8.58 3.86
CA PRO A 186 -10.72 -9.86 4.47
C PRO A 186 -9.77 -10.94 3.94
N GLY A 187 -8.90 -11.47 4.81
CA GLY A 187 -8.00 -12.59 4.55
C GLY A 187 -6.70 -12.26 3.81
N GLN A 188 -6.46 -11.03 3.43
CA GLN A 188 -5.19 -10.57 2.82
C GLN A 188 -4.43 -9.62 3.75
N TRP A 189 -5.14 -8.78 4.44
CA TRP A 189 -4.61 -7.99 5.51
C TRP A 189 -4.53 -8.90 6.72
N ILE A 190 -3.33 -9.06 7.13
CA ILE A 190 -3.10 -9.56 8.43
C ILE A 190 -3.29 -8.36 9.33
N ALA A 191 -4.54 -8.00 9.49
CA ALA A 191 -4.92 -7.33 10.67
C ALA A 191 -4.38 -8.22 11.76
N ALA A 192 -3.39 -7.75 12.44
CA ALA A 192 -3.15 -8.23 13.77
C ALA A 192 -4.38 -7.89 14.57
N ASN A 193 -5.42 -8.62 14.31
CA ASN A 193 -6.58 -8.64 15.16
C ASN A 193 -6.23 -9.64 16.26
N PRO A 194 -5.74 -9.19 17.41
CA PRO A 194 -5.46 -10.06 18.52
C PRO A 194 -6.81 -10.58 19.00
N SER A 195 -7.15 -11.78 18.58
CA SER A 195 -8.27 -12.52 19.11
C SER A 195 -8.23 -12.46 20.65
N GLY A 196 -9.21 -11.82 21.24
CA GLY A 196 -9.52 -11.92 22.67
C GLY A 196 -9.31 -10.69 23.53
N VAL A 197 -8.41 -9.75 23.22
CA VAL A 197 -8.19 -8.54 24.04
C VAL A 197 -9.08 -7.37 23.60
N GLU A 198 -9.66 -7.48 22.42
CA GLU A 198 -10.46 -6.42 21.78
C GLU A 198 -11.83 -6.19 22.41
N ALA A 199 -12.37 -7.20 23.06
CA ALA A 199 -13.64 -7.03 23.77
C ALA A 199 -13.55 -6.05 24.93
N GLU A 200 -12.36 -5.90 25.53
CA GLU A 200 -12.10 -4.98 26.64
C GLU A 200 -11.64 -3.58 26.16
N ALA A 201 -11.08 -3.48 24.96
CA ALA A 201 -10.67 -2.20 24.35
C ALA A 201 -11.83 -1.42 23.73
N ARG A 202 -13.04 -1.94 23.74
CA ARG A 202 -14.23 -1.25 23.24
C ARG A 202 -14.50 0.00 24.05
N GLY A 203 -14.02 1.12 23.54
CA GLY A 203 -14.38 2.41 24.08
C GLY A 203 -13.30 3.48 24.08
N LEU A 204 -12.03 3.16 23.71
CA LEU A 204 -10.96 4.12 23.88
C LEU A 204 -10.45 4.74 22.60
N MET A 205 -9.69 4.00 21.84
CA MET A 205 -9.13 4.50 20.59
C MET A 205 -8.74 3.33 19.70
N THR A 206 -9.16 3.39 18.44
CA THR A 206 -8.77 2.44 17.41
C THR A 206 -8.06 3.19 16.29
N PHE A 207 -7.15 2.50 15.60
CA PHE A 207 -6.30 3.08 14.57
C PHE A 207 -6.43 2.26 13.28
N ASN A 208 -6.31 2.92 12.14
CA ASN A 208 -6.21 2.28 10.82
C ASN A 208 -4.81 2.45 10.21
N SER A 209 -3.86 2.95 10.99
CA SER A 209 -2.51 3.26 10.56
C SER A 209 -1.49 2.79 11.61
N TRP A 210 -0.52 1.99 11.15
CA TRP A 210 0.60 1.52 11.96
C TRP A 210 1.40 2.65 12.63
N PRO A 211 1.82 3.74 11.93
CA PRO A 211 2.54 4.83 12.59
C PRO A 211 1.75 5.51 13.68
N GLN A 212 0.45 5.66 13.49
CA GLN A 212 -0.42 6.26 14.51
C GLN A 212 -0.52 5.37 15.74
N MET A 213 -0.65 4.05 15.56
CA MET A 213 -0.64 3.08 16.65
C MET A 213 0.68 3.14 17.43
N LYS A 214 1.83 3.10 16.72
CA LYS A 214 3.17 3.22 17.34
C LYS A 214 3.29 4.52 18.10
N GLN A 215 2.84 5.64 17.55
CA GLN A 215 2.88 6.94 18.21
C GLN A 215 2.02 7.00 19.47
N ALA A 216 0.85 6.37 19.47
CA ALA A 216 -0.01 6.29 20.66
C ALA A 216 0.67 5.49 21.79
N VAL A 217 1.36 4.40 21.46
CA VAL A 217 2.15 3.62 22.45
C VAL A 217 3.31 4.46 22.98
N LEU A 218 4.06 5.15 22.11
CA LEU A 218 5.16 6.04 22.50
C LEU A 218 4.71 7.20 23.37
N SER A 219 3.47 7.66 23.21
CA SER A 219 2.89 8.68 24.08
C SER A 219 2.45 8.16 25.46
N GLY A 220 2.64 6.87 25.72
CA GLY A 220 2.25 6.25 26.99
C GLY A 220 0.74 6.04 27.16
N PHE A 221 -0.02 6.12 26.03
CA PHE A 221 -1.48 6.01 26.07
C PHE A 221 -1.96 4.59 26.36
N GLY A 222 -1.15 3.58 26.02
CA GLY A 222 -1.47 2.18 26.27
C GLY A 222 -0.44 1.22 25.69
N SER A 223 -0.86 -0.03 25.48
CA SER A 223 -0.06 -1.07 24.83
C SER A 223 -0.73 -1.57 23.57
N ALA A 224 0.06 -1.95 22.56
CA ALA A 224 -0.44 -2.50 21.31
C ALA A 224 0.44 -3.63 20.78
N LYS A 225 -0.10 -4.49 19.91
CA LYS A 225 0.71 -5.36 19.06
C LYS A 225 1.41 -4.52 18.00
N LEU A 226 2.72 -4.55 18.01
CA LEU A 226 3.58 -3.84 17.07
C LEU A 226 4.51 -4.83 16.36
N TRP A 227 4.98 -4.46 15.16
CA TRP A 227 5.99 -5.23 14.44
C TRP A 227 7.31 -5.19 15.17
N CYS A 228 7.86 -6.36 15.53
CA CYS A 228 9.08 -6.48 16.32
C CYS A 228 10.25 -5.74 15.69
N PHE A 229 10.44 -5.86 14.38
CA PHE A 229 11.54 -5.21 13.66
C PHE A 229 11.58 -3.68 13.80
N ALA A 230 10.42 -3.05 14.00
CA ALA A 230 10.32 -1.60 14.15
C ALA A 230 10.19 -1.16 15.60
N ALA A 231 9.62 -1.99 16.44
CA ALA A 231 9.40 -1.66 17.85
C ALA A 231 10.64 -1.96 18.71
N ASP A 232 11.41 -3.02 18.42
CA ASP A 232 12.65 -3.34 19.13
C ASP A 232 13.78 -2.32 18.83
N ALA A 233 13.71 -1.66 17.66
CA ALA A 233 14.62 -0.58 17.31
C ALA A 233 14.33 0.73 18.06
N GLU A 234 13.21 0.82 18.78
CA GLU A 234 12.79 2.01 19.51
C GLU A 234 13.14 1.87 21.01
N PRO A 235 14.18 2.57 21.50
CA PRO A 235 14.66 2.40 22.88
C PRO A 235 13.63 2.75 23.96
N SER A 236 12.66 3.58 23.62
CA SER A 236 11.59 4.02 24.52
C SER A 236 10.52 2.96 24.74
N LEU A 237 10.47 1.93 23.89
CA LEU A 237 9.53 0.84 24.02
C LEU A 237 10.10 -0.34 24.80
N GLU A 238 9.23 -1.06 25.47
CA GLU A 238 9.53 -2.35 26.08
C GLU A 238 8.56 -3.41 25.53
N ARG A 239 9.09 -4.58 25.20
CA ARG A 239 8.32 -5.74 24.84
C ARG A 239 7.67 -6.34 26.07
N LEU A 240 6.37 -6.60 26.02
CA LEU A 240 5.61 -7.16 27.15
C LEU A 240 5.40 -8.67 27.06
N GLU A 241 5.51 -9.23 25.87
CA GLU A 241 5.29 -10.66 25.60
C GLU A 241 6.21 -11.14 24.46
N GLU A 242 6.54 -12.42 24.44
CA GLU A 242 7.27 -12.99 23.32
C GLU A 242 6.36 -13.12 22.07
N PRO A 243 6.93 -13.02 20.85
CA PRO A 243 6.18 -13.18 19.61
C PRO A 243 5.56 -14.58 19.50
N ASP A 244 4.25 -14.66 19.22
CA ASP A 244 3.61 -15.94 18.89
C ASP A 244 3.87 -16.28 17.40
N PRO A 245 4.39 -17.48 17.09
CA PRO A 245 4.58 -17.92 15.70
C PRO A 245 3.32 -17.89 14.83
N LYS A 246 2.14 -17.92 15.45
CA LYS A 246 0.85 -17.77 14.72
C LYS A 246 0.66 -16.37 14.15
N ASP A 247 1.31 -15.37 14.75
CA ASP A 247 1.33 -13.97 14.36
C ASP A 247 2.55 -13.62 13.50
N ASP A 248 3.19 -14.63 12.92
CA ASP A 248 4.29 -14.46 11.97
C ASP A 248 3.73 -14.34 10.54
N TYR A 249 4.26 -13.39 9.80
CA TYR A 249 3.74 -13.05 8.48
C TYR A 249 4.84 -12.76 7.47
N PRO A 250 4.83 -13.45 6.31
CA PRO A 250 5.79 -13.18 5.26
C PRO A 250 5.62 -11.80 4.65
N LEU A 251 6.74 -11.10 4.47
CA LEU A 251 6.86 -9.85 3.72
C LEU A 251 7.31 -10.17 2.30
N TRP A 252 6.56 -9.69 1.33
CA TRP A 252 6.76 -9.93 -0.09
C TRP A 252 7.05 -8.66 -0.85
N LEU A 253 7.99 -8.73 -1.78
CA LEU A 253 8.03 -7.84 -2.94
C LEU A 253 7.23 -8.47 -4.06
N VAL A 254 6.17 -7.79 -4.51
CA VAL A 254 5.27 -8.29 -5.55
C VAL A 254 5.25 -7.36 -6.76
N HIS A 255 5.24 -7.94 -7.96
CA HIS A 255 5.10 -7.23 -9.22
C HIS A 255 4.13 -7.98 -10.14
N ARG A 256 3.76 -7.41 -11.28
CA ARG A 256 2.82 -8.05 -12.23
C ARG A 256 3.38 -9.36 -12.77
N ALA A 257 2.59 -10.45 -12.67
CA ALA A 257 3.03 -11.77 -13.12
C ALA A 257 3.17 -11.88 -14.66
N LYS A 258 2.35 -11.15 -15.40
CA LYS A 258 2.29 -11.25 -16.87
C LYS A 258 3.28 -10.36 -17.63
N ALA A 259 4.01 -9.48 -16.94
CA ALA A 259 4.97 -8.59 -17.56
C ALA A 259 6.35 -8.77 -16.90
N PRO A 260 7.42 -8.98 -17.68
CA PRO A 260 8.76 -9.00 -17.11
C PRO A 260 9.06 -7.63 -16.49
N PRO A 261 9.67 -7.58 -15.30
CA PRO A 261 10.06 -6.31 -14.70
C PRO A 261 11.11 -5.58 -15.57
N SER A 262 11.02 -4.25 -15.61
CA SER A 262 12.03 -3.41 -16.29
C SER A 262 13.41 -3.60 -15.65
N PRO A 263 14.51 -3.22 -16.32
CA PRO A 263 15.85 -3.28 -15.73
C PRO A 263 15.94 -2.52 -14.38
N ALA A 264 15.36 -1.32 -14.32
CA ALA A 264 15.28 -0.51 -13.10
C ALA A 264 14.53 -1.24 -11.98
N LEU A 265 13.37 -1.82 -12.30
CA LEU A 265 12.56 -2.57 -11.32
C LEU A 265 13.28 -3.85 -10.86
N ARG A 266 13.98 -4.56 -11.75
CA ARG A 266 14.80 -5.73 -11.36
C ARG A 266 15.94 -5.35 -10.42
N GLY A 267 16.64 -4.24 -10.72
CA GLY A 267 17.69 -3.72 -9.85
C GLY A 267 17.17 -3.38 -8.47
N LEU A 268 16.02 -2.70 -8.39
CA LEU A 268 15.37 -2.36 -7.12
C LEU A 268 14.93 -3.61 -6.35
N ILE A 269 14.33 -4.60 -7.01
CA ILE A 269 13.92 -5.86 -6.36
C ILE A 269 15.14 -6.57 -5.77
N ALA A 270 16.23 -6.71 -6.52
CA ALA A 270 17.45 -7.36 -6.04
C ALA A 270 18.07 -6.61 -4.86
N PHE A 271 18.17 -5.28 -4.95
CA PHE A 271 18.69 -4.44 -3.89
C PHE A 271 17.87 -4.55 -2.60
N LEU A 272 16.53 -4.43 -2.70
CA LEU A 272 15.66 -4.52 -1.54
C LEU A 272 15.66 -5.93 -0.94
N GLN A 273 15.72 -6.97 -1.77
CA GLN A 273 15.79 -8.36 -1.30
C GLN A 273 17.04 -8.60 -0.45
N GLU A 274 18.19 -8.14 -0.91
CA GLU A 274 19.47 -8.26 -0.18
C GLU A 274 19.45 -7.42 1.09
N ARG A 275 19.17 -6.13 0.95
CA ARG A 275 19.26 -5.16 2.05
C ARG A 275 18.21 -5.37 3.14
N LEU A 276 16.96 -5.51 2.75
CA LEU A 276 15.88 -5.75 3.74
C LEU A 276 15.98 -7.16 4.33
N GLY A 277 16.36 -8.15 3.53
CA GLY A 277 16.59 -9.51 4.01
C GLY A 277 17.65 -9.55 5.11
N ALA A 278 18.80 -8.92 4.89
CA ALA A 278 19.87 -8.81 5.88
C ALA A 278 19.43 -8.05 7.15
N ARG A 279 18.77 -6.88 6.97
CA ARG A 279 18.30 -6.05 8.08
C ARG A 279 17.27 -6.77 8.94
N LEU A 280 16.27 -7.38 8.31
CA LEU A 280 15.19 -8.06 9.03
C LEU A 280 15.65 -9.36 9.68
N ALA A 281 16.58 -10.09 9.07
CA ALA A 281 17.20 -11.27 9.67
C ALA A 281 17.98 -10.91 10.96
N ALA A 282 18.71 -9.79 10.94
CA ALA A 282 19.46 -9.31 12.11
C ALA A 282 18.55 -8.87 13.27
N GLN A 283 17.30 -8.47 12.97
CA GLN A 283 16.32 -7.98 13.94
C GLN A 283 15.28 -9.06 14.34
N SER A 284 15.31 -10.22 13.69
CA SER A 284 14.46 -11.34 14.11
C SER A 284 14.99 -11.91 15.42
N PRO A 285 14.14 -12.12 16.45
CA PRO A 285 14.56 -12.75 17.69
C PRO A 285 15.20 -14.11 17.37
N GLN A 286 16.44 -14.31 17.84
CA GLN A 286 17.08 -15.63 17.76
C GLN A 286 16.21 -16.61 18.54
N ARG A 287 15.46 -17.44 17.82
CA ARG A 287 14.76 -18.56 18.45
C ARG A 287 15.82 -19.59 18.80
N GLU A 288 16.09 -19.71 20.10
CA GLU A 288 16.81 -20.89 20.58
C GLU A 288 16.08 -22.12 20.07
N SER A 289 16.74 -22.89 19.22
CA SER A 289 16.27 -24.18 18.76
C SER A 289 16.18 -25.08 19.99
N SER A 290 15.01 -25.15 20.60
CA SER A 290 14.69 -26.17 21.58
C SER A 290 14.69 -27.51 20.84
N SER A 291 15.79 -28.24 21.00
CA SER A 291 15.96 -29.64 20.63
C SER A 291 15.14 -30.55 21.54
#